data_65e4ee713d825c8a7e11880c8f552679
#
_entry.id   65e4ee713d825c8a7e11880c8f552679
#
_cell.length_a   1.000
_cell.length_b   1.000
_cell.length_c   1.000
_cell.angle_alpha   90.00
_cell.angle_beta   90.00
_cell.angle_gamma   90.00
#
_symmetry.space_group_name_H-M   'P 1'
#
loop_
_entity.id
_entity.type
_entity.pdbx_description
1 polymer ?
#
loop_
_entity_poly.entity_id
_entity_poly.type
_entity_poly.pdbx_seq_one_letter_code
_entity_poly.pdbx_strand_id
1 'polypeptide(L)'
;KPSPWDYRKGFVEKEGGPVRYGTNWQDEIFQTAISQDYNVTVSGGDKKGNYMYSGGYTDQQGVIVNSYYRRYTARANNSRKINDFLELGTNISFATSDNRLARTNSETYGVIPAAISFNPTRPVFDPNKDSGFSEDFSTGLANPYLTVHTEKNIQETLNVFISSFGELKFTDWLKFRQNFGYGYSYYERNTYNNRWTGAGIAPTNGYATKSDDAYESISTESLLTFNKKFGVHGINAVLGMTYENSMWHSKWMAASNFPNDMTEDNVIEAGTKDRRMESSRGKSQLMSYLFRANYNLLDRYLFTFSMRRDGSSKLSELNRWNNFYSGAVAWRL
;
A
#
# COMPACT_ATOMS: atom_id res chain seq x y z
N LYS A 1 8.22 -22.07 -42.27
CA LYS A 1 9.43 -22.74 -41.77
C LYS A 1 9.99 -21.85 -40.67
N PRO A 2 10.30 -22.39 -39.47
CA PRO A 2 10.99 -21.62 -38.45
C PRO A 2 12.30 -21.07 -39.01
N SER A 3 12.65 -19.84 -38.64
CA SER A 3 13.90 -19.24 -39.02
C SER A 3 15.05 -20.14 -38.58
N PRO A 4 16.08 -20.42 -39.40
CA PRO A 4 17.25 -21.15 -38.95
C PRO A 4 18.04 -20.42 -37.84
N TRP A 5 17.62 -19.22 -37.48
CA TRP A 5 18.18 -18.34 -36.45
C TRP A 5 17.30 -18.25 -35.19
N ASP A 6 16.42 -19.21 -34.99
CA ASP A 6 15.60 -19.22 -33.76
C ASP A 6 16.46 -19.60 -32.56
N TYR A 7 17.09 -18.60 -31.94
CA TYR A 7 17.93 -18.74 -30.75
C TYR A 7 17.19 -19.39 -29.56
N ARG A 8 15.86 -19.34 -29.55
CA ARG A 8 15.02 -19.99 -28.52
C ARG A 8 15.12 -21.51 -28.57
N LYS A 9 15.65 -22.07 -29.64
CA LYS A 9 15.92 -23.52 -29.77
C LYS A 9 17.30 -23.93 -29.25
N GLY A 10 18.13 -23.00 -28.76
CA GLY A 10 19.44 -23.24 -28.17
C GLY A 10 20.54 -23.58 -29.17
N PHE A 11 20.26 -24.36 -30.20
CA PHE A 11 21.19 -24.70 -31.27
C PHE A 11 20.51 -24.70 -32.63
N VAL A 12 21.16 -24.16 -33.59
CA VAL A 12 20.74 -24.24 -34.98
C VAL A 12 21.84 -25.00 -35.76
N GLU A 13 21.46 -26.14 -36.32
CA GLU A 13 22.34 -26.83 -37.26
C GLU A 13 22.45 -26.04 -38.57
N LYS A 14 23.65 -25.74 -39.00
CA LYS A 14 23.98 -25.19 -40.29
C LYS A 14 24.81 -26.22 -41.06
N GLU A 15 24.72 -26.22 -42.40
CA GLU A 15 25.67 -27.00 -43.23
C GLU A 15 27.09 -26.68 -42.80
N GLY A 16 27.79 -27.68 -42.22
CA GLY A 16 29.15 -27.53 -41.72
C GLY A 16 29.33 -27.60 -40.19
N GLY A 17 28.30 -27.83 -39.40
CA GLY A 17 28.38 -28.05 -37.94
C GLY A 17 27.48 -27.13 -37.07
N PRO A 18 27.39 -27.38 -35.79
CA PRO A 18 26.50 -26.63 -34.91
C PRO A 18 26.94 -25.14 -34.81
N VAL A 19 26.02 -24.26 -35.16
CA VAL A 19 26.20 -22.82 -34.89
C VAL A 19 25.76 -22.56 -33.45
N ARG A 20 26.69 -22.13 -32.64
CA ARG A 20 26.47 -21.84 -31.22
C ARG A 20 25.81 -20.47 -31.01
N TYR A 21 24.52 -20.39 -31.13
CA TYR A 21 23.76 -19.25 -30.60
C TYR A 21 23.10 -19.69 -29.30
N GLY A 22 23.39 -19.01 -28.21
CA GLY A 22 22.76 -19.25 -26.92
C GLY A 22 21.40 -18.54 -26.82
N THR A 23 20.54 -18.99 -25.90
CA THR A 23 19.35 -18.25 -25.47
C THR A 23 19.82 -17.05 -24.64
N ASN A 24 19.45 -15.84 -25.04
CA ASN A 24 19.58 -14.67 -24.20
C ASN A 24 18.38 -14.61 -23.26
N TRP A 25 18.54 -15.21 -22.08
CA TRP A 25 17.46 -15.30 -21.10
C TRP A 25 16.96 -13.95 -20.61
N GLN A 26 17.78 -12.90 -20.71
CA GLN A 26 17.35 -11.55 -20.34
C GLN A 26 16.34 -11.00 -21.36
N ASP A 27 16.53 -11.26 -22.65
CA ASP A 27 15.57 -10.84 -23.69
C ASP A 27 14.23 -11.56 -23.55
N GLU A 28 14.22 -12.76 -22.95
CA GLU A 28 12.98 -13.53 -22.71
C GLU A 28 12.16 -13.05 -21.52
N ILE A 29 12.77 -12.29 -20.62
CA ILE A 29 12.11 -11.80 -19.39
C ILE A 29 11.91 -10.29 -19.37
N PHE A 30 12.64 -9.52 -20.15
CA PHE A 30 12.53 -8.07 -20.21
C PHE A 30 11.71 -7.59 -21.40
N GLN A 31 11.01 -6.50 -21.23
CA GLN A 31 10.25 -5.80 -22.26
C GLN A 31 10.40 -4.30 -22.15
N THR A 32 10.14 -3.59 -23.27
CA THR A 32 9.94 -2.15 -23.21
C THR A 32 8.62 -1.86 -22.48
N ALA A 33 8.72 -1.20 -21.34
CA ALA A 33 7.56 -0.90 -20.51
C ALA A 33 6.98 0.48 -20.85
N ILE A 34 5.66 0.56 -20.95
CA ILE A 34 4.93 1.81 -21.16
C ILE A 34 4.31 2.24 -19.82
N SER A 35 4.50 3.51 -19.47
CA SER A 35 3.87 4.12 -18.31
C SER A 35 2.96 5.26 -18.75
N GLN A 36 1.73 5.27 -18.23
CA GLN A 36 0.71 6.27 -18.52
C GLN A 36 0.14 6.79 -17.20
N ASP A 37 0.03 8.11 -17.09
CA ASP A 37 -0.57 8.77 -15.93
C ASP A 37 -1.51 9.88 -16.42
N TYR A 38 -2.77 9.77 -16.03
CA TYR A 38 -3.82 10.73 -16.39
C TYR A 38 -4.41 11.30 -15.10
N ASN A 39 -4.43 12.63 -14.99
CA ASN A 39 -5.04 13.32 -13.86
C ASN A 39 -5.88 14.49 -14.34
N VAL A 40 -7.12 14.55 -13.87
CA VAL A 40 -8.03 15.64 -14.13
C VAL A 40 -8.43 16.26 -12.80
N THR A 41 -8.28 17.58 -12.69
CA THR A 41 -8.65 18.34 -11.50
C THR A 41 -9.52 19.52 -11.88
N VAL A 42 -10.64 19.67 -11.17
CA VAL A 42 -11.54 20.81 -11.25
C VAL A 42 -11.59 21.46 -9.89
N SER A 43 -11.29 22.75 -9.82
CA SER A 43 -11.36 23.51 -8.56
C SER A 43 -11.97 24.87 -8.78
N GLY A 44 -12.57 25.40 -7.75
CA GLY A 44 -13.16 26.71 -7.76
C GLY A 44 -13.55 27.16 -6.37
N GLY A 45 -14.05 28.37 -6.27
CA GLY A 45 -14.49 28.91 -4.99
C GLY A 45 -14.99 30.35 -5.09
N ASP A 46 -15.58 30.78 -4.00
CA ASP A 46 -16.05 32.14 -3.80
C ASP A 46 -15.64 32.63 -2.38
N LYS A 47 -16.18 33.79 -1.96
CA LYS A 47 -15.90 34.32 -0.60
C LYS A 47 -16.42 33.43 0.54
N LYS A 48 -17.29 32.47 0.23
CA LYS A 48 -17.95 31.59 1.21
C LYS A 48 -17.34 30.19 1.26
N GLY A 49 -16.61 29.77 0.22
CA GLY A 49 -16.00 28.43 0.24
C GLY A 49 -15.24 28.08 -1.02
N ASN A 50 -14.61 26.93 -0.96
CA ASN A 50 -13.85 26.36 -2.06
C ASN A 50 -14.16 24.89 -2.24
N TYR A 51 -13.89 24.41 -3.44
CA TYR A 51 -14.00 22.99 -3.78
C TYR A 51 -12.85 22.58 -4.71
N MET A 52 -12.49 21.32 -4.62
CA MET A 52 -11.57 20.66 -5.54
C MET A 52 -12.02 19.22 -5.72
N TYR A 53 -12.20 18.81 -6.96
CA TYR A 53 -12.45 17.42 -7.33
C TYR A 53 -11.36 16.97 -8.28
N SER A 54 -10.79 15.81 -8.04
CA SER A 54 -9.81 15.22 -8.94
C SER A 54 -10.03 13.74 -9.14
N GLY A 55 -9.74 13.26 -10.35
CA GLY A 55 -9.72 11.87 -10.71
C GLY A 55 -8.40 11.55 -11.41
N GLY A 56 -7.80 10.42 -11.09
CA GLY A 56 -6.56 9.99 -11.68
C GLY A 56 -6.59 8.51 -12.07
N TYR A 57 -5.91 8.19 -13.14
CA TYR A 57 -5.63 6.83 -13.60
C TYR A 57 -4.15 6.71 -13.94
N THR A 58 -3.52 5.70 -13.35
CA THR A 58 -2.12 5.33 -13.61
C THR A 58 -2.09 3.89 -14.14
N ASP A 59 -1.40 3.64 -15.24
CA ASP A 59 -1.10 2.31 -15.77
C ASP A 59 0.38 2.24 -16.09
N GLN A 60 1.09 1.41 -15.35
CA GLN A 60 2.53 1.21 -15.48
C GLN A 60 2.81 -0.26 -15.80
N GLN A 61 3.24 -0.53 -17.02
CA GLN A 61 3.80 -1.84 -17.32
C GLN A 61 5.18 -1.96 -16.66
N GLY A 62 5.48 -3.13 -16.11
CA GLY A 62 6.81 -3.41 -15.59
C GLY A 62 7.78 -3.78 -16.71
N VAL A 63 9.07 -3.55 -16.48
CA VAL A 63 10.14 -3.96 -17.38
C VAL A 63 10.29 -5.49 -17.47
N ILE A 64 9.77 -6.22 -16.48
CA ILE A 64 9.65 -7.67 -16.52
C ILE A 64 8.30 -8.03 -17.14
N VAL A 65 8.33 -8.94 -18.12
CA VAL A 65 7.13 -9.44 -18.80
C VAL A 65 6.05 -9.84 -17.80
N ASN A 66 4.79 -9.52 -18.09
CA ASN A 66 3.61 -9.80 -17.29
C ASN A 66 3.58 -9.12 -15.91
N SER A 67 4.42 -8.16 -15.63
CA SER A 67 4.29 -7.34 -14.43
C SER A 67 3.65 -5.98 -14.75
N TYR A 68 2.81 -5.49 -13.86
CA TYR A 68 2.12 -4.21 -14.03
C TYR A 68 1.67 -3.63 -12.69
N TYR A 69 1.39 -2.32 -12.71
CA TYR A 69 0.71 -1.59 -11.66
C TYR A 69 -0.37 -0.68 -12.26
N ARG A 70 -1.62 -0.84 -11.82
CA ARG A 70 -2.75 0.00 -12.20
C ARG A 70 -3.36 0.64 -10.97
N ARG A 71 -3.69 1.90 -11.06
CA ARG A 71 -4.26 2.64 -9.94
C ARG A 71 -5.33 3.61 -10.41
N TYR A 72 -6.43 3.64 -9.67
CA TYR A 72 -7.49 4.63 -9.81
C TYR A 72 -7.55 5.47 -8.55
N THR A 73 -7.69 6.77 -8.69
CA THR A 73 -7.82 7.70 -7.57
C THR A 73 -8.99 8.65 -7.79
N ALA A 74 -9.68 8.99 -6.70
CA ALA A 74 -10.66 10.05 -6.69
C ALA A 74 -10.52 10.87 -5.40
N ARG A 75 -10.59 12.19 -5.51
CA ARG A 75 -10.52 13.09 -4.36
C ARG A 75 -11.59 14.16 -4.47
N ALA A 76 -12.18 14.49 -3.34
CA ALA A 76 -13.14 15.57 -3.21
C ALA A 76 -12.82 16.36 -1.95
N ASN A 77 -12.47 17.62 -2.10
CA ASN A 77 -12.22 18.53 -1.00
C ASN A 77 -13.23 19.68 -1.11
N ASN A 78 -13.91 19.97 -0.03
CA ASN A 78 -14.92 21.00 0.02
C ASN A 78 -14.89 21.70 1.37
N SER A 79 -14.94 23.02 1.40
CA SER A 79 -15.21 23.77 2.61
C SER A 79 -16.15 24.93 2.29
N ARG A 80 -17.09 25.20 3.19
CA ARG A 80 -18.07 26.25 3.02
C ARG A 80 -18.50 26.90 4.33
N LYS A 81 -18.49 28.22 4.36
CA LYS A 81 -19.17 29.01 5.38
C LYS A 81 -20.65 28.99 5.09
N ILE A 82 -21.41 28.31 5.92
CA ILE A 82 -22.88 28.23 5.83
C ILE A 82 -23.49 29.58 6.19
N ASN A 83 -22.91 30.22 7.21
CA ASN A 83 -23.23 31.55 7.69
C ASN A 83 -22.00 32.14 8.42
N ASP A 84 -22.16 33.26 9.11
CA ASP A 84 -21.06 33.97 9.78
C ASP A 84 -20.49 33.20 11.00
N PHE A 85 -21.26 32.27 11.54
CA PHE A 85 -20.86 31.49 12.73
C PHE A 85 -20.59 30.00 12.47
N LEU A 86 -20.93 29.44 11.27
CA LEU A 86 -20.75 28.01 10.98
C LEU A 86 -20.00 27.82 9.66
N GLU A 87 -18.89 27.11 9.73
CA GLU A 87 -18.15 26.59 8.59
C GLU A 87 -18.10 25.05 8.65
N LEU A 88 -18.35 24.40 7.51
CA LEU A 88 -18.25 22.96 7.33
C LEU A 88 -17.22 22.65 6.26
N GLY A 89 -16.51 21.55 6.43
CA GLY A 89 -15.60 21.06 5.40
C GLY A 89 -15.50 19.55 5.41
N THR A 90 -15.22 19.00 4.23
CA THR A 90 -15.06 17.56 4.03
C THR A 90 -13.97 17.30 3.00
N ASN A 91 -13.09 16.37 3.30
CA ASN A 91 -12.09 15.84 2.41
C ASN A 91 -12.32 14.34 2.28
N ILE A 92 -12.50 13.87 1.06
CA ILE A 92 -12.66 12.45 0.73
C ILE A 92 -11.53 12.07 -0.20
N SER A 93 -10.88 10.96 0.07
CA SER A 93 -9.88 10.35 -0.79
C SER A 93 -10.19 8.88 -0.96
N PHE A 94 -10.25 8.45 -2.20
CA PHE A 94 -10.42 7.07 -2.62
C PHE A 94 -9.25 6.69 -3.50
N ALA A 95 -8.68 5.52 -3.28
CA ALA A 95 -7.69 4.93 -4.16
C ALA A 95 -7.84 3.41 -4.18
N THR A 96 -7.84 2.83 -5.37
CA THR A 96 -7.74 1.38 -5.56
C THR A 96 -6.61 1.08 -6.52
N SER A 97 -5.91 0.00 -6.29
CA SER A 97 -4.86 -0.47 -7.21
C SER A 97 -4.89 -1.99 -7.35
N ASP A 98 -4.51 -2.43 -8.52
CA ASP A 98 -4.28 -3.82 -8.92
C ASP A 98 -2.87 -3.90 -9.50
N ASN A 99 -2.06 -4.82 -9.01
CA ASN A 99 -0.73 -5.04 -9.53
C ASN A 99 -0.38 -6.52 -9.60
N ARG A 100 0.40 -6.87 -10.61
CA ARG A 100 1.06 -8.15 -10.73
C ARG A 100 2.55 -7.96 -10.51
N LEU A 101 3.06 -8.61 -9.46
CA LEU A 101 4.45 -8.49 -9.02
C LEU A 101 5.29 -9.64 -9.60
N ALA A 102 6.42 -9.31 -10.22
CA ALA A 102 7.45 -10.29 -10.53
C ALA A 102 8.36 -10.50 -9.31
N ARG A 103 8.73 -11.74 -9.02
CA ARG A 103 9.71 -12.05 -7.98
C ARG A 103 11.11 -11.77 -8.49
N THR A 104 11.71 -10.66 -8.09
CA THR A 104 12.99 -10.18 -8.62
C THR A 104 14.18 -10.41 -7.72
N ASN A 105 13.97 -10.52 -6.40
CA ASN A 105 15.00 -10.40 -5.37
C ASN A 105 15.30 -11.69 -4.58
N SER A 106 14.81 -12.85 -5.03
CA SER A 106 15.13 -14.13 -4.41
C SER A 106 16.32 -14.77 -5.12
N GLU A 107 17.38 -15.12 -4.40
CA GLU A 107 18.54 -15.83 -4.95
C GLU A 107 18.17 -17.18 -5.56
N THR A 108 17.19 -17.86 -4.97
CA THR A 108 16.78 -19.20 -5.40
C THR A 108 15.65 -19.18 -6.44
N TYR A 109 14.70 -18.23 -6.33
CA TYR A 109 13.46 -18.22 -7.13
C TYR A 109 13.24 -16.92 -7.88
N GLY A 110 14.14 -15.95 -7.78
CA GLY A 110 14.03 -14.67 -8.45
C GLY A 110 14.27 -14.82 -9.96
N VAL A 111 13.43 -14.19 -10.77
CA VAL A 111 13.50 -14.30 -12.23
C VAL A 111 14.77 -13.66 -12.80
N ILE A 112 15.26 -12.58 -12.21
CA ILE A 112 16.51 -11.90 -12.68
C ILE A 112 17.74 -12.78 -12.39
N PRO A 113 17.99 -13.25 -11.16
CA PRO A 113 19.06 -14.21 -10.91
C PRO A 113 18.96 -15.47 -11.77
N ALA A 114 17.74 -15.98 -11.98
CA ALA A 114 17.53 -17.12 -12.86
C ALA A 114 17.97 -16.81 -14.31
N ALA A 115 17.58 -15.67 -14.88
CA ALA A 115 17.93 -15.29 -16.24
C ALA A 115 19.45 -15.06 -16.45
N ILE A 116 20.15 -14.65 -15.39
CA ILE A 116 21.62 -14.47 -15.45
C ILE A 116 22.36 -15.81 -15.35
N SER A 117 21.81 -16.75 -14.57
CA SER A 117 22.51 -17.99 -14.21
C SER A 117 22.07 -19.21 -15.02
N PHE A 118 20.88 -19.16 -15.66
CA PHE A 118 20.37 -20.29 -16.44
C PHE A 118 21.25 -20.55 -17.67
N ASN A 119 21.49 -21.82 -17.98
CA ASN A 119 22.43 -22.21 -19.03
C ASN A 119 21.98 -21.67 -20.40
N PRO A 120 22.77 -20.81 -21.04
CA PRO A 120 22.42 -20.20 -22.32
C PRO A 120 22.41 -21.21 -23.50
N THR A 121 22.99 -22.40 -23.34
CA THR A 121 22.93 -23.44 -24.40
C THR A 121 21.57 -24.18 -24.42
N ARG A 122 20.69 -23.90 -23.45
CA ARG A 122 19.34 -24.47 -23.42
C ARG A 122 18.37 -23.61 -24.21
N PRO A 123 17.48 -24.19 -25.05
CA PRO A 123 16.38 -23.46 -25.66
C PRO A 123 15.31 -23.11 -24.62
N VAL A 124 14.40 -22.21 -24.94
CA VAL A 124 13.28 -21.87 -24.04
C VAL A 124 12.35 -23.08 -23.88
N PHE A 125 12.01 -23.73 -24.99
CA PHE A 125 11.08 -24.86 -25.04
C PHE A 125 11.82 -26.18 -25.27
N ASP A 126 11.38 -27.24 -24.57
CA ASP A 126 11.87 -28.60 -24.75
C ASP A 126 10.65 -29.59 -24.75
N PRO A 127 10.24 -30.08 -25.93
CA PRO A 127 9.08 -30.95 -26.05
C PRO A 127 9.28 -32.33 -25.40
N ASN A 128 10.50 -32.68 -25.01
CA ASN A 128 10.80 -33.96 -24.32
C ASN A 128 10.65 -33.84 -22.79
N LYS A 129 10.25 -32.67 -22.30
CA LYS A 129 9.99 -32.42 -20.88
C LYS A 129 8.50 -32.33 -20.60
N ASP A 130 8.07 -32.84 -19.46
CA ASP A 130 6.67 -32.80 -19.02
C ASP A 130 6.14 -31.36 -18.90
N SER A 131 7.03 -30.41 -18.54
CA SER A 131 6.72 -29.00 -18.52
C SER A 131 6.58 -28.36 -19.91
N GLY A 132 7.14 -28.98 -20.95
CA GLY A 132 7.31 -28.40 -22.29
C GLY A 132 8.44 -27.35 -22.35
N PHE A 133 9.20 -27.16 -21.29
CA PHE A 133 10.25 -26.13 -21.17
C PHE A 133 11.59 -26.75 -20.77
N SER A 134 12.68 -26.10 -21.18
CA SER A 134 14.00 -26.56 -20.77
C SER A 134 14.22 -26.43 -19.29
N GLU A 135 14.86 -27.43 -18.73
CA GLU A 135 15.27 -27.52 -17.32
C GLU A 135 16.79 -27.42 -17.22
N ASP A 136 17.28 -26.77 -16.18
CA ASP A 136 18.71 -26.72 -15.86
C ASP A 136 18.98 -27.34 -14.50
N PHE A 137 19.32 -28.64 -14.54
CA PHE A 137 19.63 -29.40 -13.31
C PHE A 137 20.93 -28.97 -12.65
N SER A 138 21.80 -28.25 -13.38
CA SER A 138 23.09 -27.83 -12.84
C SER A 138 22.96 -26.66 -11.86
N THR A 139 21.98 -25.81 -12.07
CA THR A 139 21.71 -24.64 -11.24
C THR A 139 20.53 -24.86 -10.28
N GLY A 140 19.64 -25.82 -10.56
CA GLY A 140 18.40 -26.04 -9.82
C GLY A 140 17.38 -24.90 -9.98
N LEU A 141 17.61 -24.01 -10.96
CA LEU A 141 16.75 -22.86 -11.22
C LEU A 141 15.59 -23.23 -12.15
N ALA A 142 14.44 -22.64 -11.92
CA ALA A 142 13.32 -22.73 -12.84
C ALA A 142 13.61 -21.96 -14.13
N ASN A 143 13.00 -22.41 -15.24
CA ASN A 143 13.08 -21.71 -16.51
C ASN A 143 12.57 -20.27 -16.37
N PRO A 144 13.39 -19.25 -16.69
CA PRO A 144 13.02 -17.84 -16.47
C PRO A 144 11.79 -17.42 -17.26
N TYR A 145 11.67 -17.88 -18.51
CA TYR A 145 10.50 -17.62 -19.36
C TYR A 145 9.23 -18.23 -18.76
N LEU A 146 9.28 -19.49 -18.34
CA LEU A 146 8.16 -20.15 -17.69
C LEU A 146 7.74 -19.40 -16.42
N THR A 147 8.70 -18.98 -15.61
CA THR A 147 8.45 -18.26 -14.36
C THR A 147 7.66 -16.96 -14.59
N VAL A 148 8.09 -16.09 -15.53
CA VAL A 148 7.39 -14.83 -15.77
C VAL A 148 6.01 -15.00 -16.39
N HIS A 149 5.77 -16.12 -17.09
CA HIS A 149 4.49 -16.37 -17.75
C HIS A 149 3.47 -17.10 -16.86
N THR A 150 3.92 -17.85 -15.87
CA THR A 150 3.04 -18.74 -15.10
C THR A 150 2.97 -18.42 -13.61
N GLU A 151 4.00 -17.81 -13.01
CA GLU A 151 3.86 -17.38 -11.61
C GLU A 151 2.80 -16.28 -11.49
N LYS A 152 1.89 -16.47 -10.56
CA LYS A 152 0.88 -15.50 -10.19
C LYS A 152 1.24 -14.87 -8.85
N ASN A 153 1.23 -13.55 -8.80
CA ASN A 153 1.43 -12.78 -7.58
C ASN A 153 0.67 -11.47 -7.75
N ILE A 154 -0.63 -11.56 -7.54
CA ILE A 154 -1.56 -10.45 -7.70
C ILE A 154 -1.79 -9.81 -6.34
N GLN A 155 -1.73 -8.50 -6.32
CA GLN A 155 -1.97 -7.69 -5.13
C GLN A 155 -3.00 -6.63 -5.47
N GLU A 156 -4.08 -6.59 -4.70
CA GLU A 156 -5.13 -5.57 -4.80
C GLU A 156 -5.18 -4.74 -3.53
N THR A 157 -5.39 -3.45 -3.69
CA THR A 157 -5.54 -2.54 -2.55
C THR A 157 -6.75 -1.65 -2.72
N LEU A 158 -7.40 -1.34 -1.61
CA LEU A 158 -8.44 -0.33 -1.52
C LEU A 158 -8.14 0.58 -0.33
N ASN A 159 -8.11 1.89 -0.57
CA ASN A 159 -7.93 2.88 0.48
C ASN A 159 -9.05 3.93 0.40
N VAL A 160 -9.73 4.14 1.50
CA VAL A 160 -10.75 5.18 1.67
C VAL A 160 -10.35 6.03 2.87
N PHE A 161 -10.32 7.33 2.68
CA PHE A 161 -10.10 8.27 3.76
C PHE A 161 -11.13 9.40 3.69
N ILE A 162 -11.81 9.64 4.79
CA ILE A 162 -12.80 10.71 4.95
C ILE A 162 -12.39 11.55 6.15
N SER A 163 -12.28 12.85 5.96
CA SER A 163 -12.09 13.80 7.04
C SER A 163 -13.09 14.92 6.91
N SER A 164 -13.87 15.17 7.96
CA SER A 164 -14.86 16.22 7.98
C SER A 164 -14.70 17.09 9.21
N PHE A 165 -15.02 18.36 9.08
CA PHE A 165 -15.05 19.25 10.23
C PHE A 165 -16.27 20.19 10.22
N GLY A 166 -16.66 20.56 11.42
CA GLY A 166 -17.55 21.66 11.67
C GLY A 166 -16.88 22.67 12.62
N GLU A 167 -16.80 23.93 12.22
CA GLU A 167 -16.28 25.01 13.06
C GLU A 167 -17.42 25.98 13.39
N LEU A 168 -17.67 26.17 14.70
CA LEU A 168 -18.60 27.14 15.24
C LEU A 168 -17.81 28.33 15.80
N LYS A 169 -18.06 29.50 15.26
CA LYS A 169 -17.54 30.77 15.73
C LYS A 169 -18.55 31.44 16.64
N PHE A 170 -18.42 31.27 17.96
CA PHE A 170 -19.32 31.92 18.93
C PHE A 170 -19.12 33.42 19.01
N THR A 171 -17.85 33.83 18.96
CA THR A 171 -17.42 35.24 18.93
C THR A 171 -16.15 35.33 18.08
N ASP A 172 -15.61 36.54 17.87
CA ASP A 172 -14.33 36.72 17.16
C ASP A 172 -13.13 36.14 17.91
N TRP A 173 -13.28 35.85 19.19
CA TRP A 173 -12.23 35.35 20.06
C TRP A 173 -12.48 33.94 20.62
N LEU A 174 -13.65 33.32 20.35
CA LEU A 174 -14.01 31.98 20.83
C LEU A 174 -14.59 31.13 19.71
N LYS A 175 -13.92 30.01 19.41
CA LYS A 175 -14.31 29.07 18.37
C LYS A 175 -14.30 27.64 18.93
N PHE A 176 -15.26 26.85 18.47
CA PHE A 176 -15.28 25.41 18.66
C PHE A 176 -15.17 24.69 17.34
N ARG A 177 -14.26 23.74 17.24
CA ARG A 177 -14.09 22.90 16.05
C ARG A 177 -14.21 21.44 16.41
N GLN A 178 -15.08 20.74 15.70
CA GLN A 178 -15.22 19.29 15.74
C GLN A 178 -14.68 18.70 14.47
N ASN A 179 -13.66 17.85 14.57
CA ASN A 179 -13.13 17.07 13.48
C ASN A 179 -13.61 15.61 13.61
N PHE A 180 -13.84 14.97 12.47
CA PHE A 180 -14.15 13.55 12.36
C PHE A 180 -13.28 12.97 11.25
N GLY A 181 -12.64 11.83 11.50
CA GLY A 181 -11.83 11.10 10.55
C GLY A 181 -12.28 9.63 10.47
N TYR A 182 -12.34 9.10 9.27
CA TYR A 182 -12.53 7.70 8.97
C TYR A 182 -11.50 7.25 7.96
N GLY A 183 -10.79 6.17 8.26
CA GLY A 183 -9.84 5.54 7.37
C GLY A 183 -10.15 4.05 7.24
N TYR A 184 -10.16 3.56 6.01
CA TYR A 184 -10.27 2.14 5.69
C TYR A 184 -9.22 1.78 4.65
N SER A 185 -8.43 0.74 4.96
CA SER A 185 -7.47 0.14 4.03
C SER A 185 -7.72 -1.35 3.96
N TYR A 186 -7.83 -1.86 2.75
CA TYR A 186 -7.93 -3.28 2.45
C TYR A 186 -6.80 -3.66 1.50
N TYR A 187 -6.18 -4.79 1.79
CA TYR A 187 -5.08 -5.36 1.03
C TYR A 187 -5.35 -6.84 0.83
N GLU A 188 -5.34 -7.28 -0.41
CA GLU A 188 -5.45 -8.68 -0.79
C GLU A 188 -4.23 -9.09 -1.60
N ARG A 189 -3.70 -10.27 -1.34
CA ARG A 189 -2.61 -10.84 -2.12
C ARG A 189 -2.84 -12.31 -2.38
N ASN A 190 -2.85 -12.67 -3.65
CA ASN A 190 -3.02 -14.02 -4.14
C ASN A 190 -1.79 -14.45 -4.90
N THR A 191 -1.19 -15.59 -4.52
CA THR A 191 -0.02 -16.15 -5.21
C THR A 191 -0.27 -17.58 -5.64
N TYR A 192 0.28 -17.92 -6.81
CA TYR A 192 0.36 -19.29 -7.27
C TYR A 192 1.71 -19.54 -7.93
N ASN A 193 2.40 -20.58 -7.49
CA ASN A 193 3.57 -21.14 -8.15
C ASN A 193 3.16 -22.51 -8.69
N ASN A 194 3.25 -22.70 -9.99
CA ASN A 194 2.92 -23.98 -10.61
C ASN A 194 3.99 -25.05 -10.24
N ARG A 195 3.72 -26.29 -10.59
CA ARG A 195 4.61 -27.42 -10.25
C ARG A 195 6.03 -27.36 -10.85
N TRP A 196 6.27 -26.41 -11.74
CA TRP A 196 7.54 -26.25 -12.45
C TRP A 196 8.31 -24.98 -12.05
N THR A 197 7.72 -24.13 -11.20
CA THR A 197 8.31 -22.84 -10.84
C THR A 197 8.33 -22.61 -9.33
N GLY A 198 9.35 -21.91 -8.87
CA GLY A 198 9.47 -21.40 -7.51
C GLY A 198 9.21 -22.44 -6.42
N ALA A 199 8.36 -22.09 -5.47
CA ALA A 199 7.98 -22.94 -4.36
C ALA A 199 7.04 -24.11 -4.76
N GLY A 200 6.54 -24.11 -5.97
CA GLY A 200 5.64 -25.15 -6.49
C GLY A 200 6.34 -26.39 -7.03
N ILE A 201 7.69 -26.34 -7.21
CA ILE A 201 8.48 -27.46 -7.74
C ILE A 201 8.37 -28.69 -6.83
N ALA A 202 8.46 -29.89 -7.43
CA ALA A 202 8.41 -31.16 -6.71
C ALA A 202 9.38 -31.17 -5.49
N PRO A 203 8.97 -31.73 -4.33
CA PRO A 203 7.74 -32.54 -4.12
C PRO A 203 6.46 -31.74 -3.82
N THR A 204 6.49 -30.43 -3.92
CA THR A 204 5.37 -29.53 -3.56
C THR A 204 4.20 -29.64 -4.54
N ASN A 205 4.46 -29.82 -5.85
CA ASN A 205 3.47 -29.98 -6.92
C ASN A 205 2.40 -28.87 -6.95
N GLY A 206 2.85 -27.63 -7.08
CA GLY A 206 2.02 -26.44 -7.01
C GLY A 206 1.88 -25.91 -5.58
N TYR A 207 1.97 -24.58 -5.42
CA TYR A 207 1.86 -23.92 -4.14
C TYR A 207 1.05 -22.62 -4.28
N ALA A 208 -0.01 -22.50 -3.51
CA ALA A 208 -0.88 -21.33 -3.46
C ALA A 208 -0.85 -20.67 -2.10
N THR A 209 -0.93 -19.32 -2.09
CA THR A 209 -1.27 -18.57 -0.88
C THR A 209 -2.33 -17.52 -1.18
N LYS A 210 -3.18 -17.25 -0.19
CA LYS A 210 -4.11 -16.13 -0.17
C LYS A 210 -3.99 -15.38 1.14
N SER A 211 -3.94 -14.07 1.08
CA SER A 211 -3.98 -13.23 2.27
C SER A 211 -4.90 -12.02 2.06
N ASP A 212 -5.66 -11.70 3.08
CA ASP A 212 -6.41 -10.46 3.16
C ASP A 212 -6.17 -9.77 4.51
N ASP A 213 -5.85 -8.51 4.44
CA ASP A 213 -5.60 -7.63 5.57
C ASP A 213 -6.54 -6.43 5.48
N ALA A 214 -7.24 -6.11 6.54
CA ALA A 214 -8.01 -4.88 6.62
C ALA A 214 -7.67 -4.09 7.86
N TYR A 215 -7.61 -2.79 7.68
CA TYR A 215 -7.38 -1.81 8.73
C TYR A 215 -8.47 -0.75 8.68
N GLU A 216 -9.10 -0.50 9.82
CA GLU A 216 -10.13 0.52 9.99
C GLU A 216 -9.74 1.47 11.12
N SER A 217 -9.89 2.76 10.90
CA SER A 217 -9.65 3.77 11.92
C SER A 217 -10.77 4.80 11.97
N ILE A 218 -11.19 5.14 13.17
CA ILE A 218 -12.12 6.24 13.43
C ILE A 218 -11.43 7.19 14.39
N SER A 219 -11.43 8.47 14.05
CA SER A 219 -10.91 9.53 14.93
C SER A 219 -11.94 10.63 15.10
N THR A 220 -11.96 11.22 16.28
CA THR A 220 -12.72 12.42 16.54
C THR A 220 -11.89 13.36 17.41
N GLU A 221 -11.96 14.64 17.11
CA GLU A 221 -11.24 15.67 17.83
C GLU A 221 -12.16 16.87 18.05
N SER A 222 -12.26 17.29 19.30
CA SER A 222 -13.01 18.49 19.74
C SER A 222 -12.02 19.52 20.23
N LEU A 223 -12.04 20.72 19.67
CA LEU A 223 -11.13 21.81 20.00
C LEU A 223 -11.91 23.07 20.36
N LEU A 224 -11.70 23.61 21.53
CA LEU A 224 -12.16 24.92 21.92
C LEU A 224 -10.98 25.89 21.92
N THR A 225 -11.01 26.90 21.04
CA THR A 225 -9.95 27.88 20.87
C THR A 225 -10.41 29.24 21.36
N PHE A 226 -9.65 29.81 22.31
CA PHE A 226 -9.77 31.18 22.79
C PHE A 226 -8.60 32.00 22.30
N ASN A 227 -8.85 33.15 21.65
CA ASN A 227 -7.81 34.06 21.17
C ASN A 227 -8.26 35.50 21.33
N LYS A 228 -7.72 36.21 22.34
CA LYS A 228 -8.12 37.57 22.61
C LYS A 228 -6.93 38.44 23.11
N LYS A 229 -6.92 39.69 22.66
CA LYS A 229 -5.97 40.72 23.14
C LYS A 229 -6.72 41.72 24.00
N PHE A 230 -6.19 41.98 25.21
CA PHE A 230 -6.68 42.95 26.18
C PHE A 230 -5.60 43.96 26.42
N GLY A 231 -5.60 45.06 25.69
CA GLY A 231 -4.53 46.06 25.77
C GLY A 231 -3.17 45.44 25.47
N VAL A 232 -2.27 45.38 26.45
CA VAL A 232 -0.91 44.82 26.34
C VAL A 232 -0.83 43.31 26.52
N HIS A 233 -1.94 42.67 26.87
CA HIS A 233 -2.03 41.24 27.15
C HIS A 233 -2.66 40.49 25.97
N GLY A 234 -1.95 39.57 25.37
CA GLY A 234 -2.48 38.63 24.34
C GLY A 234 -2.58 37.23 24.95
N ILE A 235 -3.74 36.61 24.84
CA ILE A 235 -3.97 35.24 25.31
C ILE A 235 -4.49 34.40 24.13
N ASN A 236 -3.80 33.30 23.86
CA ASN A 236 -4.28 32.26 22.96
C ASN A 236 -4.28 30.94 23.73
N ALA A 237 -5.44 30.33 23.88
CA ALA A 237 -5.58 29.05 24.59
C ALA A 237 -6.40 28.06 23.78
N VAL A 238 -6.02 26.79 23.87
CA VAL A 238 -6.73 25.66 23.25
C VAL A 238 -6.99 24.60 24.31
N LEU A 239 -8.23 24.19 24.41
CA LEU A 239 -8.64 23.00 25.13
C LEU A 239 -9.13 21.98 24.12
N GLY A 240 -8.62 20.75 24.20
CA GLY A 240 -8.94 19.72 23.23
C GLY A 240 -9.17 18.36 23.87
N MET A 241 -9.95 17.56 23.16
CA MET A 241 -10.16 16.15 23.42
C MET A 241 -10.05 15.40 22.10
N THR A 242 -9.27 14.32 22.08
CA THR A 242 -9.15 13.43 20.92
C THR A 242 -9.50 12.01 21.30
N TYR A 243 -10.16 11.29 20.42
CA TYR A 243 -10.41 9.87 20.54
C TYR A 243 -10.10 9.18 19.22
N GLU A 244 -9.30 8.14 19.28
CA GLU A 244 -8.94 7.28 18.16
C GLU A 244 -9.29 5.83 18.48
N ASN A 245 -9.87 5.14 17.50
CA ASN A 245 -10.13 3.70 17.57
C ASN A 245 -9.64 3.09 16.27
N SER A 246 -8.69 2.16 16.38
CA SER A 246 -8.14 1.42 15.26
C SER A 246 -8.42 -0.06 15.43
N MET A 247 -8.90 -0.68 14.37
CA MET A 247 -9.15 -2.12 14.27
C MET A 247 -8.41 -2.67 13.06
N TRP A 248 -7.88 -3.87 13.21
CA TRP A 248 -7.27 -4.59 12.10
C TRP A 248 -7.61 -6.07 12.18
N HIS A 249 -7.68 -6.70 11.05
CA HIS A 249 -7.74 -8.14 10.93
C HIS A 249 -6.89 -8.61 9.74
N SER A 250 -6.33 -9.78 9.90
CA SER A 250 -5.52 -10.45 8.89
C SER A 250 -5.98 -11.89 8.77
N LYS A 251 -6.00 -12.40 7.55
CA LYS A 251 -6.23 -13.80 7.23
C LYS A 251 -5.19 -14.24 6.22
N TRP A 252 -4.70 -15.45 6.39
CA TRP A 252 -3.76 -16.06 5.48
C TRP A 252 -4.04 -17.54 5.33
N MET A 253 -3.97 -18.02 4.10
CA MET A 253 -4.18 -19.42 3.74
C MET A 253 -3.07 -19.87 2.80
N ALA A 254 -2.67 -21.14 2.93
CA ALA A 254 -1.75 -21.78 2.01
C ALA A 254 -2.17 -23.24 1.77
N ALA A 255 -1.85 -23.73 0.60
CA ALA A 255 -1.98 -25.14 0.26
C ALA A 255 -0.97 -25.53 -0.83
N SER A 256 -0.62 -26.82 -0.86
CA SER A 256 0.25 -27.40 -1.87
C SER A 256 -0.31 -28.73 -2.40
N ASN A 257 0.40 -29.30 -3.38
CA ASN A 257 0.07 -30.58 -4.01
C ASN A 257 -1.31 -30.54 -4.69
N PHE A 258 -1.42 -29.68 -5.68
CA PHE A 258 -2.59 -29.54 -6.53
C PHE A 258 -2.65 -30.66 -7.57
N PRO A 259 -3.85 -31.15 -7.96
CA PRO A 259 -4.00 -32.19 -8.98
C PRO A 259 -3.49 -31.72 -10.36
N ASN A 260 -3.67 -30.44 -10.67
CA ASN A 260 -3.17 -29.76 -11.88
C ASN A 260 -3.02 -28.26 -11.60
N ASP A 261 -2.51 -27.49 -12.57
CA ASP A 261 -2.27 -26.05 -12.43
C ASP A 261 -3.41 -25.19 -13.05
N MET A 262 -4.54 -25.80 -13.46
CA MET A 262 -5.60 -25.08 -14.20
C MET A 262 -6.40 -24.09 -13.34
N THR A 263 -6.61 -24.42 -12.08
CA THR A 263 -7.40 -23.57 -11.16
C THR A 263 -6.54 -22.59 -10.39
N GLU A 264 -5.23 -22.78 -10.40
CA GLU A 264 -4.28 -21.97 -9.65
C GLU A 264 -4.71 -21.80 -8.18
N ASP A 265 -4.70 -20.55 -7.66
CA ASP A 265 -5.17 -20.20 -6.32
C ASP A 265 -6.69 -20.07 -6.20
N ASN A 266 -7.44 -20.06 -7.33
CA ASN A 266 -8.89 -19.84 -7.30
C ASN A 266 -9.65 -20.94 -6.55
N VAL A 267 -9.09 -22.16 -6.50
CA VAL A 267 -9.64 -23.30 -5.75
C VAL A 267 -8.55 -23.81 -4.81
N ILE A 268 -8.23 -23.05 -3.78
CA ILE A 268 -7.13 -23.37 -2.85
C ILE A 268 -7.36 -24.68 -2.10
N GLU A 269 -8.60 -25.06 -1.89
CA GLU A 269 -9.00 -26.34 -1.27
C GLU A 269 -8.66 -27.58 -2.10
N ALA A 270 -8.34 -27.42 -3.40
CA ALA A 270 -7.86 -28.51 -4.25
C ALA A 270 -6.44 -28.96 -3.87
N GLY A 271 -5.66 -28.12 -3.21
CA GLY A 271 -4.37 -28.51 -2.64
C GLY A 271 -4.55 -29.49 -1.50
N THR A 272 -3.82 -30.62 -1.52
CA THR A 272 -4.03 -31.74 -0.60
C THR A 272 -3.01 -31.78 0.55
N LYS A 273 -1.92 -31.00 0.44
CA LYS A 273 -0.85 -30.94 1.45
C LYS A 273 -0.58 -29.52 1.94
N ASP A 274 0.16 -29.40 3.02
CA ASP A 274 0.63 -28.14 3.62
C ASP A 274 -0.49 -27.11 3.82
N ARG A 275 -1.69 -27.59 4.12
CA ARG A 275 -2.85 -26.75 4.36
C ARG A 275 -2.65 -25.97 5.65
N ARG A 276 -2.55 -24.65 5.53
CA ARG A 276 -2.42 -23.75 6.66
C ARG A 276 -3.48 -22.67 6.57
N MET A 277 -4.05 -22.32 7.70
CA MET A 277 -4.99 -21.22 7.85
C MET A 277 -4.61 -20.47 9.10
N GLU A 278 -4.36 -19.19 8.97
CA GLU A 278 -4.01 -18.29 10.06
C GLU A 278 -4.95 -17.09 10.02
N SER A 279 -5.33 -16.62 11.19
CA SER A 279 -6.08 -15.37 11.31
C SER A 279 -5.70 -14.64 12.59
N SER A 280 -5.68 -13.35 12.51
CA SER A 280 -5.43 -12.48 13.65
C SER A 280 -6.34 -11.27 13.60
N ARG A 281 -6.63 -10.72 14.77
CA ARG A 281 -7.46 -9.52 14.93
C ARG A 281 -6.96 -8.70 16.08
N GLY A 282 -6.94 -7.40 15.93
CA GLY A 282 -6.57 -6.50 16.98
C GLY A 282 -7.41 -5.25 17.00
N LYS A 283 -7.44 -4.61 18.17
CA LYS A 283 -8.09 -3.32 18.39
C LYS A 283 -7.22 -2.48 19.30
N SER A 284 -7.09 -1.21 19.00
CA SER A 284 -6.46 -0.25 19.90
C SER A 284 -7.26 1.05 19.97
N GLN A 285 -7.27 1.63 21.16
CA GLN A 285 -7.98 2.88 21.44
C GLN A 285 -7.04 3.84 22.17
N LEU A 286 -7.08 5.11 21.75
CA LEU A 286 -6.35 6.20 22.38
C LEU A 286 -7.33 7.33 22.66
N MET A 287 -7.32 7.83 23.89
CA MET A 287 -8.08 9.01 24.29
C MET A 287 -7.14 10.02 24.92
N SER A 288 -7.22 11.26 24.48
CA SER A 288 -6.33 12.31 24.95
C SER A 288 -7.09 13.58 25.29
N TYR A 289 -6.66 14.23 26.37
CA TYR A 289 -7.05 15.58 26.73
C TYR A 289 -5.84 16.49 26.60
N LEU A 290 -6.01 17.63 25.96
CA LEU A 290 -4.94 18.59 25.78
C LEU A 290 -5.38 19.97 26.23
N PHE A 291 -4.44 20.67 26.82
CA PHE A 291 -4.54 22.10 27.11
C PHE A 291 -3.24 22.78 26.70
N ARG A 292 -3.34 23.89 25.98
CA ARG A 292 -2.22 24.75 25.66
C ARG A 292 -2.61 26.21 25.82
N ALA A 293 -1.78 26.99 26.47
CA ALA A 293 -1.94 28.43 26.60
C ALA A 293 -0.66 29.15 26.18
N ASN A 294 -0.80 30.17 25.36
CA ASN A 294 0.23 31.10 25.00
C ASN A 294 -0.18 32.45 25.54
N TYR A 295 0.69 33.08 26.34
CA TYR A 295 0.51 34.41 26.87
C TYR A 295 1.58 35.33 26.32
N ASN A 296 1.16 36.43 25.76
CA ASN A 296 2.01 37.47 25.18
C ASN A 296 1.80 38.76 25.98
N LEU A 297 2.85 39.27 26.61
CA LEU A 297 2.84 40.52 27.37
C LEU A 297 3.67 41.56 26.62
N LEU A 298 3.07 42.72 26.34
CA LEU A 298 3.70 43.87 25.69
C LEU A 298 4.27 43.54 24.30
N ASP A 299 3.81 42.47 23.63
CA ASP A 299 4.42 41.92 22.42
C ASP A 299 5.92 41.60 22.56
N ARG A 300 6.44 41.54 23.79
CA ARG A 300 7.85 41.35 24.12
C ARG A 300 8.11 40.05 24.92
N TYR A 301 7.28 39.71 25.88
CA TYR A 301 7.46 38.54 26.74
C TYR A 301 6.42 37.48 26.35
N LEU A 302 6.91 36.31 25.96
CA LEU A 302 6.07 35.22 25.47
C LEU A 302 6.23 34.03 26.41
N PHE A 303 5.10 33.50 26.89
CA PHE A 303 5.04 32.32 27.74
C PHE A 303 4.16 31.28 27.07
N THR A 304 4.63 30.06 27.03
CA THR A 304 3.82 28.91 26.56
C THR A 304 3.77 27.86 27.64
N PHE A 305 2.60 27.36 27.90
CA PHE A 305 2.39 26.16 28.71
C PHE A 305 1.53 25.18 27.96
N SER A 306 1.88 23.89 27.99
CA SER A 306 1.00 22.84 27.51
C SER A 306 0.97 21.64 28.45
N MET A 307 -0.15 20.99 28.48
CA MET A 307 -0.42 19.75 29.22
C MET A 307 -1.18 18.81 28.29
N ARG A 308 -0.78 17.54 28.29
CA ARG A 308 -1.51 16.49 27.61
C ARG A 308 -1.64 15.29 28.54
N ARG A 309 -2.82 14.70 28.58
CA ARG A 309 -3.10 13.46 29.29
C ARG A 309 -3.60 12.43 28.30
N ASP A 310 -2.86 11.33 28.15
CA ASP A 310 -3.12 10.26 27.18
C ASP A 310 -3.48 8.97 27.88
N GLY A 311 -4.56 8.33 27.43
CA GLY A 311 -5.01 7.03 27.88
C GLY A 311 -5.02 6.04 26.71
N SER A 312 -4.15 5.00 26.78
CA SER A 312 -4.00 4.01 25.71
C SER A 312 -4.47 2.62 26.16
N SER A 313 -5.30 1.97 25.34
CA SER A 313 -5.72 0.58 25.57
C SER A 313 -4.59 -0.44 25.40
N LYS A 314 -3.43 -0.04 24.86
CA LYS A 314 -2.24 -0.90 24.74
C LYS A 314 -1.47 -1.06 26.05
N LEU A 315 -1.77 -0.22 27.02
CA LEU A 315 -1.15 -0.25 28.34
C LEU A 315 -2.04 -0.96 29.37
N SER A 316 -1.43 -1.48 30.42
CA SER A 316 -2.17 -2.08 31.54
C SER A 316 -3.11 -1.07 32.19
N GLU A 317 -4.14 -1.54 32.87
CA GLU A 317 -5.14 -0.67 33.51
C GLU A 317 -4.53 0.32 34.49
N LEU A 318 -3.52 -0.10 35.24
CA LEU A 318 -2.84 0.73 36.24
C LEU A 318 -2.01 1.86 35.60
N ASN A 319 -1.47 1.65 34.40
CA ASN A 319 -0.58 2.59 33.72
C ASN A 319 -1.19 3.16 32.43
N ARG A 320 -2.50 3.01 32.26
CA ARG A 320 -3.21 3.41 31.04
C ARG A 320 -3.14 4.90 30.76
N TRP A 321 -3.11 5.73 31.81
CA TRP A 321 -3.13 7.17 31.71
C TRP A 321 -1.80 7.79 32.12
N ASN A 322 -1.23 8.61 31.22
CA ASN A 322 0.01 9.33 31.44
C ASN A 322 -0.19 10.83 31.19
N ASN A 323 0.52 11.68 31.94
CA ASN A 323 0.50 13.13 31.81
C ASN A 323 1.83 13.64 31.26
N PHE A 324 1.75 14.59 30.34
CA PHE A 324 2.90 15.23 29.71
C PHE A 324 2.75 16.73 29.85
N TYR A 325 3.80 17.40 30.33
CA TYR A 325 3.83 18.82 30.54
C TYR A 325 4.98 19.45 29.76
N SER A 326 4.77 20.63 29.21
CA SER A 326 5.85 21.43 28.65
C SER A 326 5.64 22.91 28.89
N GLY A 327 6.74 23.66 28.99
CA GLY A 327 6.73 25.11 29.17
C GLY A 327 7.88 25.74 28.37
N ALA A 328 7.64 26.98 27.89
CA ALA A 328 8.63 27.77 27.19
C ALA A 328 8.47 29.26 27.52
N VAL A 329 9.56 29.97 27.56
CA VAL A 329 9.61 31.43 27.73
C VAL A 329 10.50 32.03 26.64
N ALA A 330 10.04 33.11 26.01
CA ALA A 330 10.80 33.83 25.02
C ALA A 330 10.69 35.34 25.29
N TRP A 331 11.78 36.03 25.01
CA TRP A 331 11.88 37.50 25.11
C TRP A 331 12.29 38.06 23.76
N ARG A 332 11.52 39.02 23.26
CA ARG A 332 11.87 39.81 22.07
C ARG A 332 12.64 41.03 22.50
N LEU A 333 13.85 41.21 22.04
CA LEU A 333 14.70 42.36 22.26
C LEU A 333 14.29 43.56 21.41
#